data_c403533ec3e73309f789125705535244
#
_entry.id   c403533ec3e73309f789125705535244
#
_cell.length_a   1.000
_cell.length_b   1.000
_cell.length_c   1.000
_cell.angle_alpha   90.00
_cell.angle_beta   90.00
_cell.angle_gamma   90.00
#
_symmetry.space_group_name_H-M   'P 1'
#
loop_
_entity.id
_entity.type
_entity.pdbx_description
1 polymer ?
#
loop_
_entity_poly.entity_id
_entity_poly.type
_entity_poly.pdbx_seq_one_letter_code
_entity_poly.pdbx_strand_id
1 'polypeptide(L)'
;MISKLPLFPLELVLLPYEKLPLHIFEPRYKAMVKNAIENDIAFGIVLKEGEEVFPKGCKVKVTKVFKEYESGEYDIMVEGLDRFDVI
;
A
#
# COMPACT_ATOMS: atom_id res chain seq x y z
N MET A 1 13.68 -16.23 -7.99
CA MET A 1 12.47 -16.30 -7.14
C MET A 1 11.69 -15.02 -7.27
N ILE A 2 10.44 -15.13 -7.68
CA ILE A 2 9.59 -13.95 -7.83
C ILE A 2 8.98 -13.62 -6.48
N SER A 3 9.30 -12.45 -5.98
CA SER A 3 8.72 -11.97 -4.74
C SER A 3 7.28 -11.52 -5.01
N LYS A 4 6.33 -12.10 -4.29
CA LYS A 4 4.93 -11.70 -4.39
C LYS A 4 4.67 -10.54 -3.43
N LEU A 5 4.81 -9.33 -3.93
CA LEU A 5 4.47 -8.13 -3.18
C LEU A 5 3.01 -7.76 -3.46
N PRO A 6 2.14 -7.71 -2.44
CA PRO A 6 0.77 -7.23 -2.65
C PRO A 6 0.78 -5.79 -3.16
N LEU A 7 -0.09 -5.48 -4.11
CA LEU A 7 -0.11 -4.17 -4.77
C LEU A 7 -1.39 -3.40 -4.45
N PHE A 8 -1.24 -2.10 -4.23
CA PHE A 8 -2.33 -1.17 -4.01
C PHE A 8 -2.26 -0.05 -5.06
N PRO A 9 -3.22 0.04 -5.99
CA PRO A 9 -3.20 1.08 -7.02
C PRO A 9 -3.71 2.42 -6.49
N LEU A 10 -2.98 3.48 -6.80
CA LEU A 10 -3.35 4.86 -6.47
C LEU A 10 -3.15 5.76 -7.68
N GLU A 11 -3.91 6.84 -7.73
CA GLU A 11 -3.81 7.84 -8.81
C GLU A 11 -2.78 8.95 -8.50
N LEU A 12 -1.81 8.65 -7.67
CA LEU A 12 -0.74 9.57 -7.35
C LEU A 12 0.59 8.83 -7.19
N VAL A 13 1.68 9.57 -7.36
CA VAL A 13 3.03 9.03 -7.22
C VAL A 13 3.50 9.21 -5.80
N LEU A 14 3.96 8.12 -5.18
CA LEU A 14 4.62 8.16 -3.88
C LEU A 14 6.12 7.99 -4.10
N LEU A 15 6.90 8.93 -3.56
CA LEU A 15 8.36 8.87 -3.62
C LEU A 15 8.91 8.19 -2.37
N PRO A 16 10.15 7.64 -2.45
CA PRO A 16 10.80 7.10 -1.26
C PRO A 16 10.86 8.13 -0.14
N TYR A 17 10.64 7.66 1.09
CA TYR A 17 10.64 8.46 2.32
C TYR A 17 9.46 9.42 2.47
N GLU A 18 8.58 9.51 1.51
CA GLU A 18 7.34 10.27 1.67
C GLU A 18 6.35 9.51 2.54
N LYS A 19 5.55 10.25 3.29
CA LYS A 19 4.48 9.68 4.10
C LYS A 19 3.15 10.01 3.46
N LEU A 20 2.23 9.06 3.51
CA LEU A 20 0.91 9.20 2.91
C LEU A 20 -0.15 8.60 3.84
N PRO A 21 -1.17 9.41 4.23
CA PRO A 21 -2.31 8.84 4.95
C PRO A 21 -3.25 8.14 3.97
N LEU A 22 -3.73 6.97 4.36
CA LEU A 22 -4.66 6.17 3.56
C LEU A 22 -5.86 5.76 4.39
N HIS A 23 -7.03 5.80 3.76
CA HIS A 23 -8.25 5.19 4.28
C HIS A 23 -8.52 3.91 3.49
N ILE A 24 -8.44 2.77 4.14
CA ILE A 24 -8.58 1.47 3.51
C ILE A 24 -10.00 0.95 3.74
N PHE A 25 -10.79 0.87 2.69
CA PHE A 25 -12.20 0.48 2.78
C PHE A 25 -12.60 -0.69 1.86
N GLU A 26 -11.86 -0.95 0.79
CA GLU A 26 -12.18 -2.04 -0.11
C GLU A 26 -11.82 -3.40 0.49
N PRO A 27 -12.71 -4.40 0.43
CA PRO A 27 -12.46 -5.71 1.07
C PRO A 27 -11.14 -6.36 0.67
N ARG A 28 -10.75 -6.28 -0.60
CA ARG A 28 -9.49 -6.87 -1.09
C ARG A 28 -8.25 -6.23 -0.46
N TYR A 29 -8.33 -4.95 -0.11
CA TYR A 29 -7.21 -4.25 0.51
C TYR A 29 -7.25 -4.31 2.04
N LYS A 30 -8.41 -4.52 2.65
CA LYS A 30 -8.52 -4.72 4.10
C LYS A 30 -7.68 -5.91 4.56
N ALA A 31 -7.80 -7.04 3.87
CA ALA A 31 -7.03 -8.23 4.20
C ALA A 31 -5.53 -8.01 4.03
N MET A 32 -5.13 -7.34 2.94
CA MET A 32 -3.73 -7.03 2.67
C MET A 32 -3.14 -6.14 3.75
N VAL A 33 -3.84 -5.08 4.14
CA VAL A 33 -3.38 -4.13 5.15
C VAL A 33 -3.35 -4.78 6.53
N LYS A 34 -4.35 -5.58 6.86
CA LYS A 34 -4.37 -6.34 8.12
C LYS A 34 -3.14 -7.24 8.23
N ASN A 35 -2.82 -7.96 7.17
CA ASN A 35 -1.65 -8.82 7.12
C ASN A 35 -0.36 -8.01 7.26
N ALA A 36 -0.28 -6.86 6.60
CA ALA A 36 0.88 -5.98 6.69
C ALA A 36 1.10 -5.47 8.12
N ILE A 37 0.02 -5.11 8.82
CA ILE A 37 0.09 -4.65 10.20
C ILE A 37 0.49 -5.78 11.15
N GLU A 38 -0.17 -6.93 11.06
CA GLU A 38 0.03 -8.05 11.99
C GLU A 38 1.39 -8.70 11.85
N ASN A 39 1.93 -8.75 10.64
CA ASN A 39 3.18 -9.45 10.36
C ASN A 39 4.33 -8.51 10.02
N ASP A 40 4.12 -7.20 10.14
CA ASP A 40 5.13 -6.17 9.83
C ASP A 40 5.75 -6.37 8.45
N ILE A 41 4.90 -6.57 7.45
CA ILE A 41 5.33 -6.72 6.06
C ILE A 41 4.92 -5.53 5.21
N ALA A 42 5.77 -5.25 4.21
CA ALA A 42 5.53 -4.18 3.26
C ALA A 42 4.51 -4.60 2.19
N PHE A 43 3.92 -3.61 1.54
CA PHE A 43 3.17 -3.82 0.32
C PHE A 43 3.59 -2.76 -0.71
N GLY A 44 3.14 -2.88 -1.94
CA GLY A 44 3.51 -1.96 -3.01
C GLY A 44 2.37 -1.02 -3.37
N ILE A 45 2.71 0.25 -3.58
CA ILE A 45 1.79 1.21 -4.17
C ILE A 45 2.21 1.42 -5.61
N VAL A 46 1.29 1.25 -6.55
CA VAL A 46 1.53 1.46 -7.98
C VAL A 46 0.67 2.62 -8.48
N LEU A 47 1.22 3.36 -9.43
CA LEU A 47 0.48 4.45 -10.04
C LEU A 47 -0.53 3.88 -11.03
N LYS A 48 -1.79 4.23 -10.82
CA LYS A 48 -2.88 3.88 -11.73
C LYS A 48 -3.42 5.15 -12.36
N GLU A 49 -3.55 5.16 -13.68
CA GLU A 49 -4.17 6.26 -14.40
C GLU A 49 -5.23 5.67 -15.33
N GLY A 50 -6.49 5.96 -15.03
CA GLY A 50 -7.61 5.30 -15.69
C GLY A 50 -7.59 3.79 -15.42
N GLU A 51 -7.50 2.97 -16.46
CA GLU A 51 -7.40 1.50 -16.33
C GLU A 51 -5.96 1.01 -16.45
N GLU A 52 -5.01 1.92 -16.72
CA GLU A 52 -3.62 1.55 -16.89
C GLU A 52 -2.87 1.62 -15.56
N VAL A 53 -1.99 0.65 -15.34
CA VAL A 53 -1.07 0.62 -14.21
C VAL A 53 0.33 0.83 -14.75
N PHE A 54 1.04 1.83 -14.23
CA PHE A 54 2.42 2.09 -14.64
C PHE A 54 3.33 0.97 -14.14
N PRO A 55 4.38 0.64 -14.91
CA PRO A 55 5.25 -0.50 -14.57
C PRO A 55 6.20 -0.23 -13.40
N LYS A 56 6.01 0.86 -12.69
CA LYS A 56 6.83 1.20 -11.53
C LYS A 56 5.96 1.51 -10.33
N GLY A 57 6.44 1.12 -9.17
CA GLY A 57 5.76 1.37 -7.92
C GLY A 57 6.71 1.71 -6.80
N CYS A 58 6.16 1.95 -5.62
CA CYS A 58 6.93 2.21 -4.41
C CYS A 58 6.52 1.20 -3.33
N LYS A 59 7.52 0.55 -2.78
CA LYS A 59 7.32 -0.33 -1.64
C LYS A 59 7.10 0.54 -0.40
N VAL A 60 6.10 0.21 0.39
CA VAL A 60 5.74 1.00 1.58
C VAL A 60 5.58 0.10 2.79
N LYS A 61 5.71 0.72 3.96
CA LYS A 61 5.36 0.07 5.22
C LYS A 61 4.35 0.92 5.97
N VAL A 62 3.54 0.28 6.79
CA VAL A 62 2.63 0.97 7.69
C VAL A 62 3.42 1.48 8.88
N THR A 63 3.45 2.80 9.08
CA THR A 63 4.17 3.41 10.20
C THR A 63 3.26 3.74 11.36
N LYS A 64 1.96 3.89 11.12
CA LYS A 64 0.99 4.20 12.16
C LYS A 64 -0.40 3.74 11.76
N VAL A 65 -1.14 3.22 12.71
CA VAL A 65 -2.57 2.94 12.57
C VAL A 65 -3.31 3.97 13.39
N PHE A 66 -4.02 4.89 12.73
CA PHE A 66 -4.79 5.93 13.43
C PHE A 66 -6.08 5.39 13.98
N LYS A 67 -6.72 4.50 13.22
CA LYS A 67 -7.99 3.92 13.62
C LYS A 67 -8.21 2.59 12.89
N GLU A 68 -8.72 1.62 13.63
CA GLU A 68 -9.24 0.37 13.09
C GLU A 68 -10.75 0.37 13.34
N TYR A 69 -11.53 0.22 12.28
CA TYR A 69 -12.99 0.21 12.36
C TYR A 69 -13.50 -1.21 12.55
N GLU A 70 -14.65 -1.36 13.17
CA GLU A 70 -15.28 -2.67 13.35
C GLU A 70 -15.58 -3.37 12.04
N SER A 71 -15.81 -2.59 10.98
CA SER A 71 -16.01 -3.10 9.62
C SER A 71 -14.77 -3.70 8.99
N GLY A 72 -13.60 -3.57 9.62
CA GLY A 72 -12.32 -3.99 9.06
C GLY A 72 -11.63 -2.92 8.23
N GLU A 73 -12.18 -1.71 8.18
CA GLU A 73 -11.54 -0.56 7.55
C GLU A 73 -10.41 -0.03 8.44
N TYR A 74 -9.47 0.67 7.83
CA TYR A 74 -8.31 1.24 8.53
C TYR A 74 -8.03 2.64 8.07
N ASP A 75 -7.67 3.51 9.02
CA ASP A 75 -6.98 4.77 8.73
C ASP A 75 -5.52 4.58 9.14
N ILE A 76 -4.62 4.66 8.18
CA ILE A 76 -3.21 4.36 8.40
C ILE A 76 -2.32 5.45 7.80
N MET A 77 -1.07 5.49 8.29
CA MET A 77 0.01 6.22 7.65
C MET A 77 0.99 5.20 7.07
N VAL A 78 1.36 5.39 5.81
CA VAL A 78 2.40 4.60 5.17
C VAL A 78 3.59 5.48 4.84
N GLU A 79 4.77 4.87 4.77
CA GLU A 79 6.01 5.55 4.38
C GLU A 79 6.64 4.79 3.22
N GLY A 80 7.03 5.55 2.20
CA GLY A 80 7.73 4.99 1.05
C GLY A 80 9.10 4.47 1.42
N LEU A 81 9.42 3.28 0.92
CA LEU A 81 10.73 2.66 1.07
C LEU A 81 11.44 2.71 -0.28
N ASP A 82 11.50 1.60 -0.98
CA ASP A 82 12.18 1.49 -2.26
C ASP A 82 11.20 1.48 -3.42
N ARG A 83 11.66 1.95 -4.57
CA ARG A 83 10.94 1.77 -5.82
C ARG A 83 11.16 0.37 -6.36
N PHE A 84 10.19 -0.13 -7.12
CA PHE A 84 10.29 -1.41 -7.78
C PHE A 84 9.65 -1.35 -9.16
N ASP A 85 10.01 -2.29 -10.02
CA ASP A 85 9.39 -2.45 -11.32
C ASP A 85 8.30 -3.52 -11.26
N VAL A 86 7.16 -3.23 -11.88
CA VAL A 86 6.06 -4.18 -12.02
C VAL A 86 6.29 -4.95 -13.32
N ILE A 87 6.37 -6.25 -13.21
CA ILE A 87 6.59 -7.12 -14.36
C ILE A 87 5.28 -7.72 -14.83
#